data_36dab8d02c95e8dff099abcdec5413fc
#
_entry.id   36dab8d02c95e8dff099abcdec5413fc
#
_cell.length_a   1.000
_cell.length_b   1.000
_cell.length_c   1.000
_cell.angle_alpha   90.00
_cell.angle_beta   90.00
_cell.angle_gamma   90.00
#
_symmetry.space_group_name_H-M   'P 1'
#
loop_
_entity.id
_entity.type
_entity.pdbx_description
1 polymer ?
#
loop_
_entity_poly.entity_id
_entity_poly.type
_entity_poly.pdbx_seq_one_letter_code
_entity_poly.pdbx_strand_id
1 'polypeptide(L)'
;MIKSSKKKNNLEPYTYHRFIDEAGDMTFFLKGKAPARLGSNGISRVFILGMAYIKQDLNQVRKLISLFCKEIESDPYFNEIPSIKKRIDRGGFYLHAKDDPPELRYKFLMFLLENVDFSVQMVVGRKRPTRFVNKHHSQEREFYADLLSHLLKDKGNYEKLVINIAERGSSTKNNNLEIALSQAHERHAKTRRYKYGADIKFNVQRYSSEPVLAITDYILWTVQRVFEKGETRFYDVVKDRIPLILDLYDTTKYDNYQNYYGPKNPLTKQNRVVDND
;
A
#
# COMPACT_ATOMS: atom_id res chain seq x y z
N MET A 1 14.47 21.60 -54.48
CA MET A 1 13.52 21.18 -53.44
C MET A 1 14.22 20.22 -52.49
N ILE A 2 14.67 20.71 -51.34
CA ILE A 2 15.37 19.88 -50.33
C ILE A 2 14.32 19.37 -49.35
N LYS A 3 14.04 18.05 -49.34
CA LYS A 3 13.16 17.43 -48.36
C LYS A 3 13.89 17.37 -47.01
N SER A 4 13.49 18.20 -46.09
CA SER A 4 13.89 18.15 -44.69
C SER A 4 13.31 16.88 -44.07
N SER A 5 14.14 15.87 -43.83
CA SER A 5 13.80 14.71 -43.04
C SER A 5 13.78 15.12 -41.57
N LYS A 6 12.59 15.29 -40.99
CA LYS A 6 12.44 15.39 -39.54
C LYS A 6 12.88 14.06 -38.91
N LYS A 7 14.09 14.00 -38.35
CA LYS A 7 14.49 12.95 -37.42
C LYS A 7 13.50 12.97 -36.25
N LYS A 8 12.63 11.96 -36.16
CA LYS A 8 11.91 11.68 -34.91
C LYS A 8 12.97 11.27 -33.89
N ASN A 9 13.22 12.13 -32.92
CA ASN A 9 13.95 11.74 -31.74
C ASN A 9 13.12 10.65 -31.04
N ASN A 10 13.52 9.38 -31.20
CA ASN A 10 13.01 8.25 -30.45
C ASN A 10 13.60 8.33 -29.02
N LEU A 11 13.11 9.27 -28.20
CA LEU A 11 13.30 9.19 -26.78
C LEU A 11 12.44 8.00 -26.29
N GLU A 12 13.07 7.05 -25.63
CA GLU A 12 12.32 5.95 -24.99
C GLU A 12 11.29 6.55 -24.03
N PRO A 13 10.06 6.02 -24.02
CA PRO A 13 9.01 6.55 -23.17
C PRO A 13 9.42 6.41 -21.69
N TYR A 14 9.21 7.48 -20.92
CA TYR A 14 9.54 7.52 -19.50
C TYR A 14 8.76 6.42 -18.75
N THR A 15 9.46 5.60 -17.99
CA THR A 15 8.86 4.53 -17.19
C THR A 15 8.52 5.06 -15.80
N TYR A 16 7.24 5.06 -15.48
CA TYR A 16 6.74 5.45 -14.15
C TYR A 16 6.76 4.24 -13.22
N HIS A 17 7.19 4.43 -11.98
CA HIS A 17 7.17 3.41 -10.96
C HIS A 17 6.16 3.74 -9.87
N ARG A 18 5.47 2.72 -9.38
CA ARG A 18 4.60 2.76 -8.20
C ARG A 18 4.94 1.61 -7.28
N PHE A 19 4.70 1.79 -5.99
CA PHE A 19 5.00 0.80 -4.97
C PHE A 19 3.73 0.52 -4.20
N ILE A 20 3.24 -0.72 -4.29
CA ILE A 20 2.00 -1.17 -3.64
C ILE A 20 2.34 -2.09 -2.48
N ASP A 21 1.63 -1.89 -1.39
CA ASP A 21 1.67 -2.75 -0.23
C ASP A 21 0.30 -2.84 0.44
N GLU A 22 0.20 -3.69 1.45
CA GLU A 22 -1.03 -4.05 2.15
C GLU A 22 -0.89 -3.82 3.67
N ALA A 23 -2.00 -3.45 4.31
CA ALA A 23 -2.11 -3.50 5.76
C ALA A 23 -3.38 -4.20 6.20
N GLY A 24 -3.25 -5.05 7.22
CA GLY A 24 -4.32 -5.94 7.67
C GLY A 24 -4.21 -7.34 7.07
N ASP A 25 -5.23 -8.15 7.32
CA ASP A 25 -5.36 -9.50 6.80
C ASP A 25 -6.70 -9.68 6.06
N MET A 26 -6.81 -10.72 5.22
CA MET A 26 -8.03 -11.03 4.48
C MET A 26 -8.88 -12.14 5.11
N THR A 27 -8.69 -12.46 6.38
CA THR A 27 -9.48 -13.49 7.08
C THR A 27 -10.87 -12.98 7.42
N PHE A 28 -11.88 -13.47 6.75
CA PHE A 28 -13.30 -13.19 7.02
C PHE A 28 -13.96 -14.31 7.81
N PHE A 29 -13.50 -15.54 7.61
CA PHE A 29 -14.04 -16.75 8.23
C PHE A 29 -12.92 -17.60 8.82
N LEU A 30 -13.20 -18.28 9.91
CA LEU A 30 -12.32 -19.28 10.53
C LEU A 30 -12.40 -20.61 9.77
N LYS A 31 -11.48 -21.53 10.09
CA LYS A 31 -11.58 -22.93 9.66
C LYS A 31 -12.94 -23.47 10.13
N GLY A 32 -13.73 -24.04 9.20
CA GLY A 32 -15.09 -24.48 9.50
C GLY A 32 -16.19 -23.47 9.14
N LYS A 33 -15.83 -22.39 8.45
CA LYS A 33 -16.75 -21.36 7.89
C LYS A 33 -17.50 -20.51 8.93
N ALA A 34 -17.15 -20.56 10.22
CA ALA A 34 -17.68 -19.61 11.19
C ALA A 34 -17.13 -18.21 10.91
N PRO A 35 -17.93 -17.13 11.04
CA PRO A 35 -17.44 -15.76 10.93
C PRO A 35 -16.29 -15.51 11.90
N ALA A 36 -15.23 -14.88 11.42
CA ALA A 36 -14.10 -14.51 12.26
C ALA A 36 -14.48 -13.30 13.15
N ARG A 37 -14.04 -13.33 14.41
CA ARG A 37 -14.18 -12.16 15.29
C ARG A 37 -13.18 -11.09 14.88
N LEU A 38 -13.66 -10.09 14.14
CA LEU A 38 -12.82 -8.99 13.63
C LEU A 38 -12.24 -8.16 14.79
N GLY A 39 -11.01 -7.69 14.63
CA GLY A 39 -10.30 -6.89 15.65
C GLY A 39 -9.79 -7.69 16.85
N SER A 40 -9.84 -9.02 16.82
CA SER A 40 -9.31 -9.90 17.85
C SER A 40 -8.37 -10.96 17.27
N ASN A 41 -7.52 -11.55 18.10
CA ASN A 41 -6.61 -12.65 17.73
C ASN A 41 -5.80 -12.41 16.45
N GLY A 42 -5.36 -11.16 16.21
CA GLY A 42 -4.59 -10.77 15.03
C GLY A 42 -5.41 -10.57 13.75
N ILE A 43 -6.74 -10.75 13.81
CA ILE A 43 -7.64 -10.54 12.69
C ILE A 43 -8.05 -9.07 12.64
N SER A 44 -7.74 -8.39 11.55
CA SER A 44 -8.02 -6.96 11.37
C SER A 44 -9.50 -6.69 11.04
N ARG A 45 -9.99 -5.47 11.35
CA ARG A 45 -11.31 -4.97 10.93
C ARG A 45 -11.29 -4.41 9.52
N VAL A 46 -10.13 -3.96 9.08
CA VAL A 46 -9.93 -3.39 7.76
C VAL A 46 -8.79 -4.10 7.02
N PHE A 47 -8.89 -4.10 5.71
CA PHE A 47 -7.79 -4.42 4.82
C PHE A 47 -7.53 -3.21 3.93
N ILE A 48 -6.29 -2.77 3.85
CA ILE A 48 -5.91 -1.55 3.16
C ILE A 48 -4.93 -1.89 2.05
N LEU A 49 -5.18 -1.37 0.86
CA LEU A 49 -4.20 -1.32 -0.23
C LEU A 49 -3.73 0.11 -0.40
N GLY A 50 -2.43 0.31 -0.44
CA GLY A 50 -1.83 1.62 -0.70
C GLY A 50 -0.82 1.59 -1.81
N MET A 51 -0.63 2.75 -2.44
CA MET A 51 0.27 2.94 -3.55
C MET A 51 1.07 4.21 -3.34
N ALA A 52 2.38 4.06 -3.20
CA ALA A 52 3.31 5.17 -3.12
C ALA A 52 3.75 5.66 -4.50
N TYR A 53 3.87 6.96 -4.59
CA TYR A 53 4.52 7.70 -5.67
C TYR A 53 5.75 8.42 -5.13
N ILE A 54 6.89 8.17 -5.73
CA ILE A 54 8.18 8.81 -5.40
C ILE A 54 8.49 9.83 -6.49
N LYS A 55 8.75 11.08 -6.09
CA LYS A 55 9.02 12.19 -6.99
C LYS A 55 10.52 12.50 -7.16
N GLN A 56 11.37 11.64 -6.60
CA GLN A 56 12.82 11.73 -6.68
C GLN A 56 13.39 10.58 -7.50
N ASP A 57 14.69 10.65 -7.78
CA ASP A 57 15.43 9.52 -8.35
C ASP A 57 15.35 8.31 -7.43
N LEU A 58 14.86 7.19 -7.97
CA LEU A 58 14.63 5.97 -7.19
C LEU A 58 15.91 5.36 -6.64
N ASN A 59 17.02 5.48 -7.37
CA ASN A 59 18.31 4.92 -6.91
C ASN A 59 18.85 5.72 -5.73
N GLN A 60 18.62 7.04 -5.71
CA GLN A 60 18.93 7.85 -4.53
C GLN A 60 18.07 7.45 -3.34
N VAL A 61 16.76 7.27 -3.51
CA VAL A 61 15.87 6.88 -2.41
C VAL A 61 16.22 5.48 -1.89
N ARG A 62 16.51 4.51 -2.77
CA ARG A 62 16.98 3.18 -2.37
C ARG A 62 18.27 3.26 -1.54
N LYS A 63 19.22 4.07 -1.99
CA LYS A 63 20.48 4.29 -1.26
C LYS A 63 20.25 4.91 0.12
N LEU A 64 19.40 5.94 0.21
CA LEU A 64 19.07 6.60 1.48
C LEU A 64 18.45 5.63 2.48
N ILE A 65 17.44 4.84 2.06
CA ILE A 65 16.81 3.85 2.94
C ILE A 65 17.80 2.75 3.33
N SER A 66 18.63 2.29 2.41
CA SER A 66 19.65 1.28 2.71
C SER A 66 20.71 1.79 3.71
N LEU A 67 21.10 3.06 3.63
CA LEU A 67 22.00 3.67 4.62
C LEU A 67 21.33 3.80 5.98
N PHE A 68 20.06 4.20 6.03
CA PHE A 68 19.27 4.21 7.26
C PHE A 68 19.19 2.81 7.90
N CYS A 69 18.94 1.76 7.11
CA CYS A 69 18.94 0.38 7.64
C CYS A 69 20.30 -0.02 8.23
N LYS A 70 21.42 0.34 7.59
CA LYS A 70 22.77 0.08 8.11
C LYS A 70 23.05 0.84 9.41
N GLU A 71 22.55 2.09 9.52
CA GLU A 71 22.62 2.84 10.77
C GLU A 71 21.92 2.09 11.89
N ILE A 72 20.70 1.59 11.67
CA ILE A 72 19.94 0.81 12.66
C ILE A 72 20.66 -0.49 13.03
N GLU A 73 21.27 -1.19 12.06
CA GLU A 73 22.05 -2.40 12.33
C GLU A 73 23.26 -2.16 13.24
N SER A 74 23.91 -1.01 13.09
CA SER A 74 25.11 -0.65 13.85
C SER A 74 24.83 0.07 15.17
N ASP A 75 23.60 0.57 15.36
CA ASP A 75 23.22 1.31 16.57
C ASP A 75 23.00 0.36 17.75
N PRO A 76 23.82 0.46 18.84
CA PRO A 76 23.70 -0.43 20.01
C PRO A 76 22.30 -0.40 20.68
N TYR A 77 21.57 0.69 20.57
CA TYR A 77 20.21 0.78 21.10
C TYR A 77 19.21 -0.08 20.31
N PHE A 78 19.32 -0.07 18.97
CA PHE A 78 18.37 -0.78 18.11
C PHE A 78 18.74 -2.24 17.88
N ASN A 79 20.02 -2.57 17.70
CA ASN A 79 20.45 -3.92 17.30
C ASN A 79 20.25 -4.97 18.41
N GLU A 80 20.09 -4.57 19.67
CA GLU A 80 19.74 -5.46 20.77
C GLU A 80 18.22 -5.69 20.94
N ILE A 81 17.37 -4.95 20.20
CA ILE A 81 15.91 -5.18 20.22
C ILE A 81 15.62 -6.53 19.56
N PRO A 82 14.90 -7.47 20.24
CA PRO A 82 14.74 -8.84 19.75
C PRO A 82 14.18 -8.99 18.35
N SER A 83 13.23 -8.14 17.96
CA SER A 83 12.64 -8.17 16.62
C SER A 83 13.60 -7.68 15.53
N ILE A 84 14.50 -6.78 15.86
CA ILE A 84 15.54 -6.25 14.96
C ILE A 84 16.68 -7.26 14.86
N LYS A 85 17.25 -7.70 16.00
CA LYS A 85 18.29 -8.70 16.10
C LYS A 85 17.98 -9.97 15.31
N LYS A 86 16.75 -10.48 15.45
CA LYS A 86 16.29 -11.64 14.69
C LYS A 86 16.36 -11.47 13.16
N ARG A 87 16.17 -10.25 12.64
CA ARG A 87 16.29 -9.97 11.20
C ARG A 87 17.75 -9.86 10.78
N ILE A 88 18.56 -9.19 11.57
CA ILE A 88 20.02 -9.10 11.36
C ILE A 88 20.62 -10.50 11.25
N ASP A 89 20.32 -11.39 12.22
CA ASP A 89 20.83 -12.77 12.27
C ASP A 89 20.36 -13.62 11.06
N ARG A 90 19.28 -13.22 10.38
CA ARG A 90 18.73 -13.93 9.22
C ARG A 90 19.19 -13.40 7.86
N GLY A 91 20.14 -12.50 7.82
CA GLY A 91 20.73 -12.03 6.57
C GLY A 91 20.61 -10.53 6.32
N GLY A 92 20.36 -9.74 7.36
CA GLY A 92 20.35 -8.29 7.32
C GLY A 92 19.01 -7.67 7.74
N PHE A 93 19.13 -6.45 8.24
CA PHE A 93 17.96 -5.70 8.68
C PHE A 93 17.21 -5.09 7.49
N TYR A 94 15.91 -5.17 7.52
CA TYR A 94 14.99 -4.43 6.66
C TYR A 94 13.84 -3.87 7.51
N LEU A 95 13.32 -2.75 7.10
CA LEU A 95 12.19 -2.08 7.75
C LEU A 95 10.89 -2.84 7.49
N HIS A 96 10.11 -3.04 8.57
CA HIS A 96 8.77 -3.63 8.49
C HIS A 96 7.91 -3.06 9.63
N ALA A 97 6.94 -2.23 9.30
CA ALA A 97 6.23 -1.38 10.27
C ALA A 97 5.55 -2.17 11.40
N LYS A 98 5.03 -3.37 11.12
CA LYS A 98 4.39 -4.22 12.13
C LYS A 98 5.36 -4.71 13.20
N ASP A 99 6.58 -5.08 12.80
CA ASP A 99 7.56 -5.74 13.65
C ASP A 99 8.56 -4.76 14.30
N ASP A 100 8.59 -3.53 13.79
CA ASP A 100 9.48 -2.48 14.31
C ASP A 100 8.93 -1.86 15.59
N PRO A 101 9.78 -1.47 16.56
CA PRO A 101 9.35 -0.81 17.79
C PRO A 101 8.87 0.63 17.51
N PRO A 102 8.08 1.23 18.41
CA PRO A 102 7.51 2.57 18.23
C PRO A 102 8.56 3.65 17.96
N GLU A 103 9.73 3.56 18.58
CA GLU A 103 10.85 4.51 18.45
C GLU A 103 11.40 4.49 17.04
N LEU A 104 11.59 3.28 16.49
CA LEU A 104 12.09 3.12 15.13
C LEU A 104 11.04 3.57 14.10
N ARG A 105 9.76 3.26 14.35
CA ARG A 105 8.69 3.75 13.47
C ARG A 105 8.71 5.28 13.40
N TYR A 106 8.79 5.95 14.52
CA TYR A 106 8.83 7.42 14.55
C TYR A 106 10.10 7.96 13.89
N LYS A 107 11.27 7.37 14.21
CA LYS A 107 12.57 7.75 13.60
C LYS A 107 12.52 7.64 12.09
N PHE A 108 11.96 6.54 11.55
CA PHE A 108 11.88 6.35 10.11
C PHE A 108 10.85 7.29 9.44
N LEU A 109 9.69 7.54 10.07
CA LEU A 109 8.72 8.50 9.53
C LEU A 109 9.31 9.92 9.46
N MET A 110 10.04 10.36 10.47
CA MET A 110 10.76 11.64 10.44
C MET A 110 11.83 11.67 9.36
N PHE A 111 12.64 10.62 9.27
CA PHE A 111 13.64 10.46 8.20
C PHE A 111 13.00 10.59 6.80
N LEU A 112 11.87 9.96 6.56
CA LEU A 112 11.15 10.05 5.28
C LEU A 112 10.69 11.48 4.98
N LEU A 113 10.13 12.18 5.95
CA LEU A 113 9.65 13.56 5.76
C LEU A 113 10.77 14.53 5.41
N GLU A 114 11.95 14.33 5.97
CA GLU A 114 13.13 15.18 5.78
C GLU A 114 13.87 14.89 4.46
N ASN A 115 13.87 13.62 4.01
CA ASN A 115 14.78 13.17 2.96
C ASN A 115 14.10 12.71 1.67
N VAL A 116 12.77 12.44 1.70
CA VAL A 116 12.08 11.84 0.55
C VAL A 116 10.84 12.64 0.16
N ASP A 117 10.75 13.01 -1.13
CA ASP A 117 9.50 13.58 -1.67
C ASP A 117 8.61 12.45 -2.22
N PHE A 118 7.58 12.12 -1.45
CA PHE A 118 6.65 11.05 -1.75
C PHE A 118 5.21 11.44 -1.45
N SER A 119 4.28 10.67 -2.00
CA SER A 119 2.88 10.67 -1.58
C SER A 119 2.32 9.26 -1.64
N VAL A 120 1.33 8.94 -0.78
CA VAL A 120 0.67 7.63 -0.73
C VAL A 120 -0.83 7.80 -0.85
N GLN A 121 -1.43 7.14 -1.85
CA GLN A 121 -2.89 7.00 -1.97
C GLN A 121 -3.30 5.62 -1.50
N MET A 122 -4.51 5.49 -0.94
CA MET A 122 -4.95 4.19 -0.45
C MET A 122 -6.47 3.99 -0.53
N VAL A 123 -6.84 2.71 -0.54
CA VAL A 123 -8.22 2.24 -0.49
C VAL A 123 -8.38 1.35 0.72
N VAL A 124 -9.33 1.67 1.57
CA VAL A 124 -9.66 0.93 2.79
C VAL A 124 -10.92 0.08 2.53
N GLY A 125 -10.78 -1.22 2.69
CA GLY A 125 -11.87 -2.17 2.66
C GLY A 125 -12.26 -2.57 4.09
N ARG A 126 -13.37 -2.01 4.62
CA ARG A 126 -13.94 -2.50 5.88
C ARG A 126 -14.39 -3.94 5.70
N LYS A 127 -13.97 -4.82 6.58
CA LYS A 127 -14.31 -6.23 6.48
C LYS A 127 -15.75 -6.45 6.97
N ARG A 128 -16.64 -6.81 6.04
CA ARG A 128 -18.04 -7.14 6.30
C ARG A 128 -18.32 -8.51 5.72
N PRO A 129 -18.51 -9.57 6.56
CA PRO A 129 -18.73 -10.94 6.08
C PRO A 129 -19.85 -11.06 5.06
N THR A 130 -21.00 -10.41 5.28
CA THR A 130 -22.14 -10.41 4.35
C THR A 130 -21.77 -9.86 2.97
N ARG A 131 -21.04 -8.74 2.93
CA ARG A 131 -20.57 -8.15 1.66
C ARG A 131 -19.57 -9.05 0.96
N PHE A 132 -18.67 -9.67 1.74
CA PHE A 132 -17.67 -10.60 1.20
C PHE A 132 -18.34 -11.80 0.52
N VAL A 133 -19.39 -12.35 1.11
CA VAL A 133 -20.18 -13.43 0.50
C VAL A 133 -20.93 -12.94 -0.74
N ASN A 134 -21.68 -11.86 -0.63
CA ASN A 134 -22.62 -11.43 -1.68
C ASN A 134 -21.92 -10.74 -2.87
N LYS A 135 -20.89 -9.92 -2.62
CA LYS A 135 -20.21 -9.16 -3.67
C LYS A 135 -18.96 -9.85 -4.19
N HIS A 136 -18.22 -10.52 -3.31
CA HIS A 136 -16.92 -11.12 -3.65
C HIS A 136 -16.97 -12.65 -3.70
N HIS A 137 -18.16 -13.26 -3.62
CA HIS A 137 -18.39 -14.71 -3.72
C HIS A 137 -17.52 -15.53 -2.78
N SER A 138 -17.22 -14.98 -1.58
CA SER A 138 -16.31 -15.57 -0.59
C SER A 138 -14.88 -15.80 -1.10
N GLN A 139 -14.42 -15.01 -2.09
CA GLN A 139 -13.11 -15.16 -2.69
C GLN A 139 -12.22 -13.96 -2.36
N GLU A 140 -11.09 -14.21 -1.68
CA GLU A 140 -10.10 -13.17 -1.33
C GLU A 140 -9.60 -12.41 -2.56
N ARG A 141 -9.38 -13.11 -3.69
CA ARG A 141 -8.94 -12.48 -4.94
C ARG A 141 -9.94 -11.47 -5.48
N GLU A 142 -11.25 -11.73 -5.37
CA GLU A 142 -12.30 -10.81 -5.81
C GLU A 142 -12.36 -9.56 -4.94
N PHE A 143 -12.22 -9.73 -3.62
CA PHE A 143 -12.13 -8.63 -2.68
C PHE A 143 -10.89 -7.77 -2.96
N TYR A 144 -9.73 -8.42 -3.16
CA TYR A 144 -8.49 -7.73 -3.50
C TYR A 144 -8.60 -6.97 -4.82
N ALA A 145 -9.10 -7.63 -5.87
CA ALA A 145 -9.28 -7.02 -7.18
C ALA A 145 -10.23 -5.81 -7.15
N ASP A 146 -11.26 -5.85 -6.30
CA ASP A 146 -12.18 -4.72 -6.13
C ASP A 146 -11.45 -3.49 -5.54
N LEU A 147 -10.69 -3.66 -4.45
CA LEU A 147 -9.90 -2.57 -3.87
C LEU A 147 -8.86 -2.05 -4.84
N LEU A 148 -8.13 -2.95 -5.49
CA LEU A 148 -7.06 -2.60 -6.42
C LEU A 148 -7.60 -1.83 -7.64
N SER A 149 -8.78 -2.19 -8.15
CA SER A 149 -9.42 -1.48 -9.27
C SER A 149 -9.71 -0.01 -8.94
N HIS A 150 -10.05 0.29 -7.68
CA HIS A 150 -10.23 1.65 -7.19
C HIS A 150 -8.89 2.38 -7.02
N LEU A 151 -7.85 1.69 -6.57
CA LEU A 151 -6.51 2.26 -6.41
C LEU A 151 -5.86 2.61 -7.75
N LEU A 152 -6.10 1.79 -8.79
CA LEU A 152 -5.59 1.98 -10.14
C LEU A 152 -6.44 2.95 -10.98
N LYS A 153 -7.57 3.40 -10.46
CA LYS A 153 -8.43 4.38 -11.15
C LYS A 153 -7.59 5.62 -11.53
N ASP A 154 -7.74 6.08 -12.77
CA ASP A 154 -7.02 7.23 -13.34
C ASP A 154 -5.51 7.02 -13.64
N LYS A 155 -5.00 5.79 -13.54
CA LYS A 155 -3.58 5.48 -13.85
C LYS A 155 -3.33 5.04 -15.31
N GLY A 156 -4.37 4.94 -16.13
CA GLY A 156 -4.26 4.55 -17.55
C GLY A 156 -3.67 5.59 -18.50
N ASN A 157 -3.26 6.76 -17.99
CA ASN A 157 -2.68 7.83 -18.82
C ASN A 157 -1.14 7.74 -18.93
N TYR A 158 -0.51 6.72 -18.34
CA TYR A 158 0.93 6.50 -18.45
C TYR A 158 1.24 5.59 -19.65
N GLU A 159 2.28 5.91 -20.41
CA GLU A 159 2.73 5.06 -21.52
C GLU A 159 3.32 3.74 -21.02
N LYS A 160 4.18 3.81 -19.98
CA LYS A 160 4.75 2.66 -19.28
C LYS A 160 4.62 2.85 -17.78
N LEU A 161 3.99 1.88 -17.10
CA LEU A 161 3.83 1.89 -15.64
C LEU A 161 4.31 0.56 -15.06
N VAL A 162 5.33 0.62 -14.21
CA VAL A 162 5.79 -0.52 -13.42
C VAL A 162 5.24 -0.41 -12.02
N ILE A 163 4.48 -1.41 -11.61
CA ILE A 163 3.92 -1.51 -10.27
C ILE A 163 4.71 -2.56 -9.50
N ASN A 164 5.52 -2.10 -8.53
CA ASN A 164 6.26 -2.95 -7.61
C ASN A 164 5.35 -3.26 -6.42
N ILE A 165 5.18 -4.54 -6.11
CA ILE A 165 4.25 -5.02 -5.09
C ILE A 165 5.01 -5.86 -4.08
N ALA A 166 4.74 -5.64 -2.79
CA ALA A 166 5.32 -6.43 -1.73
C ALA A 166 4.87 -7.91 -1.81
N GLU A 167 5.82 -8.83 -1.66
CA GLU A 167 5.56 -10.28 -1.67
C GLU A 167 4.69 -10.68 -0.46
N ARG A 168 3.67 -11.50 -0.69
CA ARG A 168 2.69 -11.93 0.31
C ARG A 168 3.02 -13.27 0.99
N GLY A 169 4.25 -13.57 1.25
CA GLY A 169 4.68 -14.75 2.00
C GLY A 169 4.71 -16.04 1.19
N SER A 170 3.61 -16.76 0.94
CA SER A 170 3.63 -18.04 0.22
C SER A 170 3.42 -17.89 -1.30
N SER A 171 3.94 -18.84 -2.09
CA SER A 171 3.76 -18.88 -3.56
C SER A 171 2.29 -18.89 -3.99
N THR A 172 1.41 -19.62 -3.25
CA THR A 172 -0.03 -19.66 -3.54
C THR A 172 -0.70 -18.29 -3.39
N LYS A 173 -0.26 -17.48 -2.39
CA LYS A 173 -0.77 -16.12 -2.21
C LYS A 173 -0.30 -15.20 -3.34
N ASN A 174 0.93 -15.38 -3.82
CA ASN A 174 1.44 -14.62 -4.94
C ASN A 174 0.70 -14.94 -6.26
N ASN A 175 0.39 -16.21 -6.53
CA ASN A 175 -0.43 -16.58 -7.69
C ASN A 175 -1.83 -15.95 -7.62
N ASN A 176 -2.47 -15.95 -6.45
CA ASN A 176 -3.76 -15.28 -6.27
C ASN A 176 -3.65 -13.76 -6.46
N LEU A 177 -2.52 -13.17 -6.09
CA LEU A 177 -2.22 -11.77 -6.34
C LEU A 177 -2.14 -11.48 -7.84
N GLU A 178 -1.39 -12.25 -8.61
CA GLU A 178 -1.27 -12.09 -10.08
C GLU A 178 -2.63 -12.18 -10.78
N ILE A 179 -3.47 -13.14 -10.38
CA ILE A 179 -4.84 -13.26 -10.89
C ILE A 179 -5.67 -12.01 -10.56
N ALA A 180 -5.59 -11.53 -9.30
CA ALA A 180 -6.31 -10.33 -8.88
C ALA A 180 -5.83 -9.07 -9.62
N LEU A 181 -4.54 -8.97 -9.90
CA LEU A 181 -3.95 -7.88 -10.69
C LEU A 181 -4.50 -7.87 -12.12
N SER A 182 -4.53 -9.04 -12.78
CA SER A 182 -5.11 -9.20 -14.11
C SER A 182 -6.59 -8.80 -14.12
N GLN A 183 -7.37 -9.27 -13.15
CA GLN A 183 -8.79 -8.93 -13.03
C GLN A 183 -9.02 -7.42 -12.79
N ALA A 184 -8.20 -6.80 -11.95
CA ALA A 184 -8.29 -5.36 -11.70
C ALA A 184 -7.97 -4.56 -12.95
N HIS A 185 -6.94 -4.98 -13.70
CA HIS A 185 -6.56 -4.36 -14.98
C HIS A 185 -7.68 -4.47 -16.02
N GLU A 186 -8.29 -5.65 -16.18
CA GLU A 186 -9.41 -5.86 -17.11
C GLU A 186 -10.65 -5.03 -16.73
N ARG A 187 -11.03 -4.99 -15.45
CA ARG A 187 -12.13 -4.15 -14.96
C ARG A 187 -11.87 -2.68 -15.26
N HIS A 188 -10.64 -2.25 -15.06
CA HIS A 188 -10.23 -0.89 -15.31
C HIS A 188 -10.26 -0.55 -16.81
N ALA A 189 -9.76 -1.43 -17.68
CA ALA A 189 -9.78 -1.26 -19.13
C ALA A 189 -11.21 -1.18 -19.72
N LYS A 190 -12.16 -1.94 -19.15
CA LYS A 190 -13.58 -1.94 -19.59
C LYS A 190 -14.33 -0.67 -19.21
N THR A 191 -13.93 0.01 -18.14
CA THR A 191 -14.67 1.16 -17.60
C THR A 191 -14.30 2.51 -18.22
N ARG A 192 -13.22 2.58 -19.00
CA ARG A 192 -12.73 3.83 -19.59
C ARG A 192 -12.28 3.68 -21.04
N ARG A 193 -12.67 4.65 -21.87
CA ARG A 193 -12.08 4.87 -23.20
C ARG A 193 -10.69 5.49 -23.01
N TYR A 194 -9.66 4.68 -22.82
CA TYR A 194 -8.29 5.19 -22.83
C TYR A 194 -7.86 5.57 -24.24
N LYS A 195 -7.23 6.73 -24.33
CA LYS A 195 -6.61 7.19 -25.58
C LYS A 195 -5.35 6.40 -25.93
N TYR A 196 -4.73 5.77 -24.90
CA TYR A 196 -3.55 4.91 -25.02
C TYR A 196 -3.71 3.76 -24.02
N GLY A 197 -3.50 2.51 -24.47
CA GLY A 197 -3.38 1.36 -23.57
C GLY A 197 -2.07 1.51 -22.78
N ALA A 198 -2.16 1.76 -21.46
CA ALA A 198 -0.97 1.76 -20.62
C ALA A 198 -0.32 0.37 -20.60
N ASP A 199 0.98 0.30 -20.90
CA ASP A 199 1.77 -0.91 -20.66
C ASP A 199 2.03 -0.99 -19.14
N ILE A 200 1.16 -1.71 -18.41
CA ILE A 200 1.27 -1.90 -16.96
C ILE A 200 1.95 -3.24 -16.70
N LYS A 201 3.13 -3.19 -16.07
CA LYS A 201 3.87 -4.37 -15.61
C LYS A 201 3.81 -4.47 -14.10
N PHE A 202 3.52 -5.67 -13.61
CA PHE A 202 3.54 -5.99 -12.19
C PHE A 202 4.83 -6.73 -11.84
N ASN A 203 5.46 -6.30 -10.74
CA ASN A 203 6.74 -6.82 -10.29
C ASN A 203 6.64 -7.11 -8.78
N VAL A 204 6.50 -8.40 -8.43
CA VAL A 204 6.44 -8.81 -7.01
C VAL A 204 7.84 -8.85 -6.42
N GLN A 205 8.05 -8.16 -5.29
CA GLN A 205 9.35 -7.97 -4.70
C GLN A 205 9.34 -8.12 -3.17
N ARG A 206 10.51 -8.45 -2.62
CA ARG A 206 10.75 -8.50 -1.17
C ARG A 206 11.24 -7.15 -0.67
N TYR A 207 10.96 -6.81 0.59
CA TYR A 207 11.50 -5.62 1.23
C TYR A 207 13.03 -5.58 1.24
N SER A 208 13.69 -6.74 1.34
CA SER A 208 15.16 -6.84 1.28
C SER A 208 15.74 -6.50 -0.09
N SER A 209 14.97 -6.67 -1.17
CA SER A 209 15.40 -6.37 -2.54
C SER A 209 14.91 -5.00 -3.04
N GLU A 210 13.78 -4.51 -2.52
CA GLU A 210 13.20 -3.22 -2.88
C GLU A 210 12.84 -2.42 -1.62
N PRO A 211 13.80 -1.69 -1.04
CA PRO A 211 13.61 -0.98 0.23
C PRO A 211 12.57 0.15 0.14
N VAL A 212 12.23 0.64 -1.05
CA VAL A 212 11.21 1.68 -1.25
C VAL A 212 9.81 1.19 -0.83
N LEU A 213 9.55 -0.11 -0.84
CA LEU A 213 8.29 -0.70 -0.32
C LEU A 213 8.04 -0.35 1.15
N ALA A 214 9.10 -0.16 1.96
CA ALA A 214 8.96 0.26 3.36
C ALA A 214 8.23 1.60 3.51
N ILE A 215 8.30 2.50 2.52
CA ILE A 215 7.54 3.76 2.54
C ILE A 215 6.04 3.45 2.57
N THR A 216 5.59 2.58 1.67
CA THR A 216 4.16 2.22 1.59
C THR A 216 3.72 1.49 2.86
N ASP A 217 4.47 0.47 3.31
CA ASP A 217 4.21 -0.31 4.52
C ASP A 217 3.99 0.60 5.75
N TYR A 218 4.94 1.50 6.01
CA TYR A 218 4.87 2.38 7.17
C TYR A 218 3.69 3.35 7.11
N ILE A 219 3.44 3.95 5.95
CA ILE A 219 2.31 4.88 5.81
C ILE A 219 0.97 4.15 5.96
N LEU A 220 0.81 2.97 5.36
CA LEU A 220 -0.39 2.14 5.52
C LEU A 220 -0.60 1.72 6.97
N TRP A 221 0.47 1.33 7.65
CA TRP A 221 0.42 0.97 9.06
C TRP A 221 -0.12 2.12 9.91
N THR A 222 0.29 3.38 9.66
CA THR A 222 -0.23 4.54 10.41
C THR A 222 -1.73 4.69 10.27
N VAL A 223 -2.26 4.51 9.06
CA VAL A 223 -3.70 4.62 8.76
C VAL A 223 -4.46 3.42 9.35
N GLN A 224 -3.91 2.21 9.25
CA GLN A 224 -4.50 1.04 9.89
C GLN A 224 -4.66 1.24 11.41
N ARG A 225 -3.69 1.86 12.08
CA ARG A 225 -3.79 2.17 13.52
C ARG A 225 -4.98 3.08 13.84
N VAL A 226 -5.31 4.03 12.96
CA VAL A 226 -6.50 4.87 13.14
C VAL A 226 -7.77 4.01 13.07
N PHE A 227 -7.93 3.23 12.02
CA PHE A 227 -9.13 2.40 11.82
C PHE A 227 -9.28 1.29 12.87
N GLU A 228 -8.18 0.65 13.30
CA GLU A 228 -8.23 -0.46 14.26
C GLU A 228 -8.31 0.01 15.72
N LYS A 229 -7.63 1.10 16.06
CA LYS A 229 -7.42 1.51 17.46
C LYS A 229 -7.83 2.94 17.78
N GLY A 230 -8.15 3.77 16.78
CA GLY A 230 -8.35 5.21 16.97
C GLY A 230 -7.05 5.95 17.31
N GLU A 231 -5.89 5.35 17.03
CA GLU A 231 -4.58 5.92 17.33
C GLU A 231 -4.10 6.79 16.17
N THR A 232 -4.09 8.11 16.37
CA THR A 232 -3.75 9.07 15.29
C THR A 232 -2.30 9.56 15.35
N ARG A 233 -1.57 9.39 16.45
CA ARG A 233 -0.25 10.01 16.69
C ARG A 233 0.76 9.80 15.53
N PHE A 234 0.82 8.62 14.93
CA PHE A 234 1.71 8.35 13.80
C PHE A 234 1.14 8.89 12.48
N TYR A 235 -0.19 8.79 12.29
CA TYR A 235 -0.87 9.35 11.14
C TYR A 235 -0.72 10.88 11.10
N ASP A 236 -0.84 11.57 12.23
CA ASP A 236 -0.72 13.03 12.33
C ASP A 236 0.66 13.53 11.87
N VAL A 237 1.71 12.71 12.01
CA VAL A 237 3.06 13.01 11.52
C VAL A 237 3.12 13.05 9.98
N VAL A 238 2.37 12.18 9.30
CA VAL A 238 2.53 11.95 7.85
C VAL A 238 1.30 12.30 7.01
N LYS A 239 0.21 12.77 7.61
CA LYS A 239 -1.08 13.01 6.93
C LYS A 239 -0.98 13.88 5.68
N ASP A 240 -0.05 14.84 5.66
CA ASP A 240 0.14 15.74 4.52
C ASP A 240 0.79 15.04 3.30
N ARG A 241 1.36 13.84 3.50
CA ARG A 241 1.86 12.96 2.43
C ARG A 241 0.79 11.99 1.92
N ILE A 242 -0.44 12.05 2.45
CA ILE A 242 -1.54 11.17 2.10
C ILE A 242 -2.66 11.99 1.45
N PRO A 243 -2.59 12.22 0.12
CA PRO A 243 -3.56 13.06 -0.58
C PRO A 243 -4.95 12.42 -0.66
N LEU A 244 -5.05 11.09 -0.56
CA LEU A 244 -6.30 10.38 -0.72
C LEU A 244 -6.34 9.08 0.09
N ILE A 245 -7.38 8.95 0.91
CA ILE A 245 -7.83 7.70 1.52
C ILE A 245 -9.29 7.51 1.11
N LEU A 246 -9.59 6.45 0.37
CA LEU A 246 -10.96 6.05 0.06
C LEU A 246 -11.39 4.94 1.00
N ASP A 247 -12.34 5.24 1.91
CA ASP A 247 -13.00 4.22 2.73
C ASP A 247 -14.16 3.60 1.91
N LEU A 248 -13.82 2.58 1.13
CA LEU A 248 -14.65 2.07 0.05
C LEU A 248 -15.97 1.48 0.53
N TYR A 249 -16.03 0.94 1.76
CA TYR A 249 -17.21 0.23 2.24
C TYR A 249 -17.89 0.91 3.45
N ASP A 250 -17.55 2.16 3.74
CA ASP A 250 -18.34 2.97 4.67
C ASP A 250 -19.57 3.54 3.95
N THR A 251 -20.60 2.70 3.80
CA THR A 251 -21.84 3.08 3.10
C THR A 251 -22.60 4.19 3.80
N THR A 252 -22.36 4.41 5.10
CA THR A 252 -23.02 5.47 5.87
C THR A 252 -22.52 6.87 5.51
N LYS A 253 -21.40 6.95 4.78
CA LYS A 253 -20.74 8.19 4.41
C LYS A 253 -20.62 8.42 2.91
N TYR A 254 -21.42 7.75 2.09
CA TYR A 254 -21.37 7.93 0.63
C TYR A 254 -21.92 9.29 0.18
N ASP A 255 -22.87 9.83 0.93
CA ASP A 255 -23.44 11.12 0.60
C ASP A 255 -22.37 12.22 0.69
N ASN A 256 -22.29 13.02 -0.37
CA ASN A 256 -21.32 14.10 -0.51
C ASN A 256 -19.84 13.65 -0.38
N TYR A 257 -19.54 12.39 -0.73
CA TYR A 257 -18.17 11.84 -0.69
C TYR A 257 -17.49 11.92 0.70
N GLN A 258 -18.26 11.82 1.78
CA GLN A 258 -17.72 11.87 3.14
C GLN A 258 -16.83 10.68 3.51
N ASN A 259 -16.82 9.62 2.69
CA ASN A 259 -15.91 8.49 2.79
C ASN A 259 -14.54 8.71 2.11
N TYR A 260 -14.27 9.94 1.65
CA TYR A 260 -12.98 10.36 1.11
C TYR A 260 -12.25 11.24 2.13
N TYR A 261 -11.03 10.84 2.49
CA TYR A 261 -10.18 11.54 3.43
C TYR A 261 -8.88 12.00 2.76
N GLY A 262 -8.27 13.02 3.32
CA GLY A 262 -7.03 13.63 2.85
C GLY A 262 -6.73 14.88 3.66
N PRO A 263 -5.80 15.77 3.23
CA PRO A 263 -5.39 16.94 4.01
C PRO A 263 -6.52 17.88 4.40
N LYS A 264 -7.56 18.02 3.54
CA LYS A 264 -8.73 18.88 3.81
C LYS A 264 -9.81 18.22 4.67
N ASN A 265 -9.80 16.89 4.78
CA ASN A 265 -10.70 16.08 5.58
C ASN A 265 -9.89 14.95 6.21
N PRO A 266 -9.07 15.22 7.25
CA PRO A 266 -8.18 14.23 7.82
C PRO A 266 -8.94 13.18 8.65
N LEU A 267 -8.35 11.99 8.77
CA LEU A 267 -8.83 10.99 9.71
C LEU A 267 -8.67 11.49 11.14
N THR A 268 -9.61 11.06 11.99
CA THR A 268 -9.63 11.33 13.43
C THR A 268 -9.82 10.02 14.19
N LYS A 269 -9.74 10.06 15.52
CA LYS A 269 -10.03 8.90 16.39
C LYS A 269 -11.44 8.31 16.19
N GLN A 270 -12.40 9.12 15.72
CA GLN A 270 -13.78 8.70 15.42
C GLN A 270 -13.89 7.78 14.20
N ASN A 271 -12.84 7.71 13.36
CA ASN A 271 -12.78 6.78 12.23
C ASN A 271 -12.48 5.34 12.64
N ARG A 272 -12.21 5.09 13.94
CA ARG A 272 -12.08 3.73 14.47
C ARG A 272 -13.30 2.89 14.09
N VAL A 273 -13.07 1.74 13.45
CA VAL A 273 -14.11 0.78 13.15
C VAL A 273 -14.48 0.05 14.46
N VAL A 274 -15.71 0.17 14.86
CA VAL A 274 -16.28 -0.57 16.00
C VAL A 274 -17.15 -1.72 15.48
N ASP A 275 -17.28 -2.78 16.28
CA ASP A 275 -18.11 -3.93 15.92
C ASP A 275 -19.59 -3.55 16.11
N ASN A 276 -20.17 -2.94 15.10
CA ASN A 276 -21.59 -2.64 15.03
C ASN A 276 -22.22 -3.33 13.82
N ASP A 277 -21.87 -4.62 13.59
CA ASP A 277 -22.63 -5.45 12.64
C ASP A 277 -22.40 -6.94 12.94
#